data_168f94152788767397571324015bf5c2
#
_entry.id   168f94152788767397571324015bf5c2
#
_cell.length_a   1.000
_cell.length_b   1.000
_cell.length_c   1.000
_cell.angle_alpha   90.00
_cell.angle_beta   90.00
_cell.angle_gamma   90.00
#
_symmetry.space_group_name_H-M   'P 1'
#
loop_
_entity.id
_entity.type
_entity.pdbx_description
1 polymer ?
#
loop_
_entity_poly.entity_id
_entity_poly.type
_entity_poly.pdbx_seq_one_letter_code
_entity_poly.pdbx_strand_id
1 'polypeptide(L)'
;MVGKLDSSITELRAVSHNLFSAELLEEGLEKAVRHYCAAVSITSGISINVESIYEQPVEMNSQFAFQVFRVVQELLQNIIKHSNATQAIVQLSFDAGMLSITIEDNGQGFEKSMLKENGGIGLKNVESRLKILHGHMDIQSQPGKGTSVFAQVPYR
;
A
#
# COMPACT_ATOMS: atom_id res chain seq x y z
N MET A 1 24.20 -11.30 -21.18
CA MET A 1 22.95 -11.65 -21.88
C MET A 1 21.77 -11.87 -20.92
N VAL A 2 21.96 -12.51 -19.80
CA VAL A 2 20.90 -12.76 -18.80
C VAL A 2 20.39 -11.46 -18.15
N GLY A 3 21.24 -10.49 -17.86
CA GLY A 3 20.85 -9.22 -17.22
C GLY A 3 19.96 -8.28 -18.04
N LYS A 4 19.98 -8.34 -19.37
CA LYS A 4 19.10 -7.54 -20.24
C LYS A 4 17.68 -8.11 -20.35
N LEU A 5 17.53 -9.42 -20.27
CA LEU A 5 16.23 -10.10 -20.25
C LEU A 5 15.50 -9.87 -18.92
N ASP A 6 16.21 -9.90 -17.80
CA ASP A 6 15.62 -9.65 -16.48
C ASP A 6 15.16 -8.19 -16.34
N SER A 7 15.92 -7.22 -16.88
CA SER A 7 15.50 -5.81 -16.86
C SER A 7 14.27 -5.59 -17.74
N SER A 8 14.19 -6.20 -18.92
CA SER A 8 13.05 -6.10 -19.83
C SER A 8 11.78 -6.73 -19.26
N ILE A 9 11.90 -7.86 -18.57
CA ILE A 9 10.78 -8.50 -17.87
C ILE A 9 10.29 -7.62 -16.71
N THR A 10 11.20 -7.00 -15.97
CA THR A 10 10.88 -6.09 -14.87
C THR A 10 10.19 -4.83 -15.39
N GLU A 11 10.67 -4.25 -16.50
CA GLU A 11 10.05 -3.09 -17.15
C GLU A 11 8.66 -3.43 -17.71
N LEU A 12 8.49 -4.56 -18.37
CA LEU A 12 7.20 -5.05 -18.88
C LEU A 12 6.21 -5.31 -17.74
N ARG A 13 6.66 -5.88 -16.63
CA ARG A 13 5.83 -6.06 -15.44
C ARG A 13 5.43 -4.71 -14.84
N ALA A 14 6.32 -3.74 -14.77
CA ALA A 14 6.03 -2.40 -14.27
C ALA A 14 5.01 -1.67 -15.16
N VAL A 15 5.16 -1.73 -16.48
CA VAL A 15 4.21 -1.14 -17.43
C VAL A 15 2.86 -1.83 -17.37
N SER A 16 2.82 -3.17 -17.39
CA SER A 16 1.59 -3.96 -17.26
C SER A 16 0.88 -3.68 -15.93
N HIS A 17 1.63 -3.55 -14.86
CA HIS A 17 1.09 -3.23 -13.53
C HIS A 17 0.52 -1.81 -13.45
N ASN A 18 1.13 -0.83 -14.14
CA ASN A 18 0.62 0.53 -14.21
C ASN A 18 -0.66 0.63 -15.05
N LEU A 19 -0.74 -0.07 -16.17
CA LEU A 19 -1.94 -0.15 -17.00
C LEU A 19 -3.10 -0.83 -16.26
N PHE A 20 -2.82 -1.93 -15.57
CA PHE A 20 -3.81 -2.64 -14.76
C PHE A 20 -4.35 -1.77 -13.62
N SER A 21 -3.49 -0.96 -12.98
CA SER A 21 -3.91 -0.02 -11.94
C SER A 21 -4.83 1.08 -12.47
N ALA A 22 -4.60 1.58 -13.68
CA ALA A 22 -5.44 2.61 -14.30
C ALA A 22 -6.86 2.09 -14.59
N GLU A 23 -7.00 0.89 -15.15
CA GLU A 23 -8.30 0.25 -15.37
C GLU A 23 -9.06 0.01 -14.06
N LEU A 24 -8.37 -0.49 -13.03
CA LEU A 24 -8.98 -0.72 -11.73
C LEU A 24 -9.51 0.57 -11.08
N LEU A 25 -8.80 1.67 -11.28
CA LEU A 25 -9.18 2.96 -10.71
C LEU A 25 -10.38 3.63 -11.39
N GLU A 26 -10.79 3.20 -12.60
CA GLU A 26 -12.02 3.65 -13.23
C GLU A 26 -13.25 3.29 -12.40
N GLU A 27 -13.22 2.19 -11.66
CA GLU A 27 -14.28 1.78 -10.75
C GLU A 27 -14.17 2.39 -9.33
N GLY A 28 -13.16 3.20 -9.09
CA GLY A 28 -12.89 3.87 -7.82
C GLY A 28 -11.83 3.20 -6.96
N LEU A 29 -11.25 3.99 -6.06
CA LEU A 29 -10.13 3.57 -5.19
C LEU A 29 -10.44 2.33 -4.36
N GLU A 30 -11.60 2.27 -3.72
CA GLU A 30 -11.97 1.15 -2.85
C GLU A 30 -12.00 -0.18 -3.62
N LYS A 31 -12.66 -0.20 -4.76
CA LYS A 31 -12.73 -1.42 -5.58
C LYS A 31 -11.36 -1.83 -6.09
N ALA A 32 -10.54 -0.87 -6.51
CA ALA A 32 -9.18 -1.12 -6.93
C ALA A 32 -8.34 -1.76 -5.82
N VAL A 33 -8.44 -1.24 -4.59
CA VAL A 33 -7.75 -1.80 -3.42
C VAL A 33 -8.25 -3.21 -3.12
N ARG A 34 -9.57 -3.45 -3.13
CA ARG A 34 -10.14 -4.79 -2.90
C ARG A 34 -9.68 -5.81 -3.92
N HIS A 35 -9.69 -5.46 -5.21
CA HIS A 35 -9.23 -6.34 -6.27
C HIS A 35 -7.73 -6.65 -6.15
N TYR A 36 -6.92 -5.64 -5.84
CA TYR A 36 -5.49 -5.83 -5.64
C TYR A 36 -5.20 -6.73 -4.43
N CYS A 37 -5.85 -6.49 -3.29
CA CYS A 37 -5.71 -7.31 -2.10
C CYS A 37 -6.14 -8.77 -2.33
N ALA A 38 -7.22 -8.99 -3.08
CA ALA A 38 -7.65 -10.35 -3.44
C ALA A 38 -6.60 -11.08 -4.29
N ALA A 39 -6.02 -10.40 -5.29
CA ALA A 39 -4.96 -10.95 -6.12
C ALA A 39 -3.69 -11.26 -5.30
N VAL A 40 -3.31 -10.37 -4.42
CA VAL A 40 -2.17 -10.56 -3.50
C VAL A 40 -2.42 -11.74 -2.56
N SER A 41 -3.62 -11.88 -2.00
CA SER A 41 -3.97 -13.02 -1.13
C SER A 41 -3.81 -14.35 -1.85
N ILE A 42 -4.25 -14.44 -3.10
CA ILE A 42 -4.14 -15.66 -3.91
C ILE A 42 -2.66 -16.01 -4.18
N THR A 43 -1.84 -15.02 -4.52
CA THR A 43 -0.45 -15.25 -4.94
C THR A 43 0.51 -15.41 -3.77
N SER A 44 0.27 -14.73 -2.64
CA SER A 44 1.15 -14.77 -1.47
C SER A 44 0.74 -15.78 -0.40
N GLY A 45 -0.53 -16.19 -0.38
CA GLY A 45 -1.10 -17.00 0.69
C GLY A 45 -1.43 -16.22 1.97
N ILE A 46 -1.25 -14.89 1.97
CA ILE A 46 -1.60 -14.02 3.11
C ILE A 46 -3.10 -13.71 3.04
N SER A 47 -3.84 -13.95 4.11
CA SER A 47 -5.24 -13.54 4.19
C SER A 47 -5.33 -12.04 4.42
N ILE A 48 -5.84 -11.30 3.43
CA ILE A 48 -5.96 -9.83 3.51
C ILE A 48 -7.43 -9.44 3.59
N ASN A 49 -7.82 -8.81 4.69
CA ASN A 49 -9.15 -8.22 4.85
C ASN A 49 -9.11 -6.73 4.49
N VAL A 50 -10.11 -6.27 3.73
CA VAL A 50 -10.24 -4.85 3.34
C VAL A 50 -11.50 -4.28 3.96
N GLU A 51 -11.35 -3.23 4.74
CA GLU A 51 -12.43 -2.50 5.39
C GLU A 51 -12.50 -1.07 4.87
N SER A 52 -13.69 -0.57 4.62
CA SER A 52 -13.92 0.81 4.22
C SER A 52 -14.96 1.43 5.13
N ILE A 53 -14.61 2.57 5.72
CA ILE A 53 -15.44 3.30 6.66
C ILE A 53 -15.70 4.69 6.10
N TYR A 54 -16.91 4.89 5.55
CA TYR A 54 -17.39 6.20 5.10
C TYR A 54 -18.93 6.18 5.00
N GLU A 55 -19.54 7.33 5.27
CA GLU A 55 -21.00 7.44 5.24
C GLU A 55 -21.58 7.54 3.84
N GLN A 56 -20.81 8.08 2.89
CA GLN A 56 -21.25 8.26 1.50
C GLN A 56 -20.10 8.02 0.52
N PRO A 57 -20.40 7.60 -0.72
CA PRO A 57 -19.39 7.46 -1.77
C PRO A 57 -18.60 8.76 -1.94
N VAL A 58 -17.28 8.65 -1.97
CA VAL A 58 -16.37 9.79 -2.12
C VAL A 58 -15.87 9.83 -3.55
N GLU A 59 -16.21 10.89 -4.27
CA GLU A 59 -15.63 11.15 -5.59
C GLU A 59 -14.19 11.66 -5.41
N MET A 60 -13.26 10.98 -6.05
CA MET A 60 -11.86 11.36 -6.05
C MET A 60 -11.38 11.65 -7.46
N ASN A 61 -10.51 12.62 -7.55
CA ASN A 61 -9.77 12.82 -8.79
C ASN A 61 -8.85 11.60 -9.03
N SER A 62 -8.77 11.17 -10.27
CA SER A 62 -8.06 9.95 -10.66
C SER A 62 -6.57 9.97 -10.32
N GLN A 63 -5.92 11.13 -10.38
CA GLN A 63 -4.52 11.30 -10.03
C GLN A 63 -4.29 11.10 -8.53
N PHE A 64 -5.17 11.66 -7.69
CA PHE A 64 -5.14 11.46 -6.25
C PHE A 64 -5.34 9.97 -5.91
N ALA A 65 -6.40 9.36 -6.45
CA ALA A 65 -6.69 7.94 -6.26
C ALA A 65 -5.52 7.04 -6.69
N PHE A 66 -4.86 7.35 -7.80
CA PHE A 66 -3.69 6.63 -8.27
C PHE A 66 -2.51 6.71 -7.28
N GLN A 67 -2.20 7.89 -6.74
CA GLN A 67 -1.13 8.05 -5.76
C GLN A 67 -1.42 7.29 -4.47
N VAL A 68 -2.66 7.37 -3.98
CA VAL A 68 -3.10 6.62 -2.79
C VAL A 68 -3.00 5.10 -3.04
N PHE A 69 -3.47 4.64 -4.19
CA PHE A 69 -3.38 3.24 -4.57
C PHE A 69 -1.93 2.74 -4.58
N ARG A 70 -0.99 3.54 -5.09
CA ARG A 70 0.45 3.21 -5.08
C ARG A 70 1.02 3.13 -3.66
N VAL A 71 0.54 3.98 -2.73
CA VAL A 71 0.91 3.86 -1.30
C VAL A 71 0.48 2.51 -0.76
N VAL A 72 -0.76 2.10 -0.98
CA VAL A 72 -1.28 0.79 -0.54
C VAL A 72 -0.47 -0.35 -1.15
N GLN A 73 -0.16 -0.28 -2.44
CA GLN A 73 0.66 -1.30 -3.12
C GLN A 73 2.05 -1.46 -2.50
N GLU A 74 2.75 -0.36 -2.27
CA GLU A 74 4.10 -0.39 -1.67
C GLU A 74 4.07 -0.96 -0.25
N LEU A 75 3.09 -0.58 0.56
CA LEU A 75 2.95 -1.10 1.91
C LEU A 75 2.65 -2.60 1.93
N LEU A 76 1.76 -3.08 1.06
CA LEU A 76 1.48 -4.51 0.93
C LEU A 76 2.69 -5.29 0.39
N GLN A 77 3.45 -4.73 -0.54
CA GLN A 77 4.69 -5.35 -1.00
C GLN A 77 5.73 -5.51 0.12
N ASN A 78 5.80 -4.55 1.04
CA ASN A 78 6.66 -4.67 2.22
C ASN A 78 6.22 -5.84 3.12
N ILE A 79 4.92 -6.02 3.32
CA ILE A 79 4.40 -7.18 4.07
C ILE A 79 4.80 -8.48 3.38
N ILE A 80 4.57 -8.61 2.08
CA ILE A 80 4.89 -9.82 1.31
C ILE A 80 6.38 -10.17 1.42
N LYS A 81 7.25 -9.17 1.31
CA LYS A 81 8.71 -9.38 1.24
C LYS A 81 9.37 -9.58 2.59
N HIS A 82 8.84 -8.98 3.65
CA HIS A 82 9.61 -8.79 4.88
C HIS A 82 8.91 -9.26 6.16
N SER A 83 7.56 -9.43 6.16
CA SER A 83 6.86 -9.64 7.43
C SER A 83 6.73 -11.11 7.84
N ASN A 84 6.74 -12.06 6.92
CA ASN A 84 6.32 -13.44 7.15
C ASN A 84 4.90 -13.53 7.77
N ALA A 85 4.05 -12.56 7.48
CA ALA A 85 2.68 -12.51 7.97
C ALA A 85 1.80 -13.60 7.35
N THR A 86 0.80 -14.04 8.09
CA THR A 86 -0.27 -14.89 7.59
C THR A 86 -1.57 -14.12 7.38
N GLN A 87 -1.69 -12.97 8.03
CA GLN A 87 -2.88 -12.11 7.97
C GLN A 87 -2.47 -10.65 7.88
N ALA A 88 -3.25 -9.88 7.13
CA ALA A 88 -3.16 -8.43 7.09
C ALA A 88 -4.55 -7.79 6.99
N ILE A 89 -4.65 -6.55 7.42
CA ILE A 89 -5.87 -5.72 7.32
C ILE A 89 -5.50 -4.45 6.59
N VAL A 90 -6.30 -4.06 5.61
CA VAL A 90 -6.24 -2.76 4.94
C VAL A 90 -7.53 -2.02 5.23
N GLN A 91 -7.44 -0.91 5.91
CA GLN A 91 -8.60 -0.07 6.23
C GLN A 91 -8.49 1.29 5.56
N LEU A 92 -9.55 1.70 4.88
CA LEU A 92 -9.72 3.03 4.30
C LEU A 92 -10.83 3.74 5.06
N SER A 93 -10.55 4.92 5.58
CA SER A 93 -11.54 5.74 6.30
C SER A 93 -11.55 7.15 5.73
N PHE A 94 -12.75 7.69 5.50
CA PHE A 94 -12.97 9.04 4.99
C PHE A 94 -13.79 9.83 6.00
N ASP A 95 -13.19 10.87 6.51
CA ASP A 95 -13.85 11.76 7.46
C ASP A 95 -13.32 13.19 7.33
N ALA A 96 -14.24 14.15 7.34
CA ALA A 96 -13.93 15.59 7.39
C ALA A 96 -12.87 16.07 6.37
N GLY A 97 -12.88 15.51 5.15
CA GLY A 97 -11.92 15.86 4.08
C GLY A 97 -10.55 15.22 4.24
N MET A 98 -10.44 14.19 5.07
CA MET A 98 -9.24 13.40 5.27
C MET A 98 -9.48 11.94 4.86
N LEU A 99 -8.55 11.39 4.11
CA LEU A 99 -8.44 9.95 3.89
C LEU A 99 -7.41 9.39 4.84
N SER A 100 -7.81 8.44 5.67
CA SER A 100 -6.91 7.67 6.51
C SER A 100 -6.76 6.25 5.96
N ILE A 101 -5.53 5.77 5.91
CA ILE A 101 -5.15 4.44 5.43
C ILE A 101 -4.45 3.75 6.60
N THR A 102 -4.99 2.62 7.06
CA THR A 102 -4.35 1.78 8.05
C THR A 102 -4.05 0.43 7.44
N ILE A 103 -2.80 -0.02 7.55
CA ILE A 103 -2.38 -1.34 7.10
C ILE A 103 -1.66 -2.03 8.24
N GLU A 104 -2.18 -3.17 8.66
CA GLU A 104 -1.65 -3.95 9.77
C GLU A 104 -1.36 -5.38 9.33
N ASP A 105 -0.28 -5.93 9.84
CA ASP A 105 0.07 -7.34 9.66
C ASP A 105 0.43 -8.01 10.98
N ASN A 106 0.24 -9.32 11.04
CA ASN A 106 0.61 -10.17 12.17
C ASN A 106 1.98 -10.82 12.01
N GLY A 107 2.88 -10.21 11.24
CA GLY A 107 4.18 -10.78 10.92
C GLY A 107 5.22 -10.64 12.04
N GLN A 108 6.47 -10.77 11.64
CA GLN A 108 7.58 -10.76 12.60
C GLN A 108 7.89 -9.40 13.21
N GLY A 109 7.40 -8.32 12.62
CA GLY A 109 7.75 -6.97 13.04
C GLY A 109 9.25 -6.66 12.95
N PHE A 110 9.64 -5.51 13.43
CA PHE A 110 11.04 -5.06 13.46
C PHE A 110 11.25 -3.98 14.54
N GLU A 111 12.52 -3.78 14.92
CA GLU A 111 12.91 -2.65 15.77
C GLU A 111 12.84 -1.32 14.98
N LYS A 112 12.16 -0.35 15.52
CA LYS A 112 11.97 0.97 14.87
C LYS A 112 13.31 1.69 14.59
N SER A 113 14.34 1.41 15.39
CA SER A 113 15.70 1.91 15.16
C SER A 113 16.30 1.45 13.84
N MET A 114 15.95 0.25 13.35
CA MET A 114 16.43 -0.28 12.06
C MET A 114 15.90 0.51 10.86
N LEU A 115 14.78 1.23 10.98
CA LEU A 115 14.27 2.10 9.91
C LEU A 115 15.19 3.26 9.59
N LYS A 116 15.93 3.77 10.59
CA LYS A 116 16.87 4.88 10.40
C LYS A 116 18.14 4.45 9.66
N GLU A 117 18.56 3.21 9.83
CA GLU A 117 19.79 2.69 9.24
C GLU A 117 19.56 2.00 7.90
N ASN A 118 18.43 1.30 7.74
CA ASN A 118 18.11 0.46 6.59
C ASN A 118 16.72 0.74 6.01
N GLY A 119 16.17 1.94 6.22
CA GLY A 119 14.87 2.31 5.67
C GLY A 119 14.83 1.99 4.18
N GLY A 120 14.17 0.89 3.81
CA GLY A 120 14.16 0.37 2.46
C GLY A 120 13.61 1.41 1.47
N ILE A 121 13.98 1.27 0.20
CA ILE A 121 13.54 2.14 -0.90
C ILE A 121 12.01 2.26 -0.92
N GLY A 122 11.28 1.18 -0.59
CA GLY A 122 9.82 1.15 -0.55
C GLY A 122 9.19 2.14 0.42
N LEU A 123 9.67 2.22 1.68
CA LEU A 123 9.15 3.18 2.66
C LEU A 123 9.48 4.62 2.30
N LYS A 124 10.67 4.90 1.74
CA LYS A 124 11.02 6.22 1.22
C LYS A 124 10.12 6.64 0.07
N ASN A 125 9.75 5.71 -0.80
CA ASN A 125 8.79 5.94 -1.88
C ASN A 125 7.40 6.30 -1.33
N VAL A 126 6.94 5.59 -0.30
CA VAL A 126 5.68 5.90 0.39
C VAL A 126 5.72 7.30 0.99
N GLU A 127 6.77 7.64 1.73
CA GLU A 127 6.94 8.98 2.32
C GLU A 127 6.94 10.08 1.25
N SER A 128 7.64 9.87 0.13
CA SER A 128 7.70 10.83 -0.97
C SER A 128 6.33 11.04 -1.61
N ARG A 129 5.55 9.98 -1.81
CA ARG A 129 4.19 10.06 -2.34
C ARG A 129 3.25 10.78 -1.38
N LEU A 130 3.34 10.47 -0.09
CA LEU A 130 2.54 11.14 0.92
C LEU A 130 2.87 12.64 1.02
N LYS A 131 4.14 13.03 0.88
CA LYS A 131 4.52 14.46 0.82
C LYS A 131 3.89 15.18 -0.38
N ILE A 132 3.84 14.56 -1.55
CA ILE A 132 3.15 15.11 -2.73
C ILE A 132 1.65 15.33 -2.45
N LEU A 133 1.06 14.43 -1.68
CA LEU A 133 -0.35 14.50 -1.26
C LEU A 133 -0.57 15.38 -0.02
N HIS A 134 0.45 16.05 0.49
CA HIS A 134 0.43 16.79 1.76
C HIS A 134 0.03 15.93 2.97
N GLY A 135 0.30 14.65 2.89
CA GLY A 135 0.01 13.67 3.91
C GLY A 135 1.21 13.32 4.78
N HIS A 136 0.97 12.46 5.74
CA HIS A 136 1.99 11.93 6.64
C HIS A 136 1.70 10.47 6.97
N MET A 137 2.69 9.77 7.53
CA MET A 137 2.50 8.44 8.07
C MET A 137 3.22 8.25 9.41
N ASP A 138 2.72 7.33 10.20
CA ASP A 138 3.37 6.77 11.38
C ASP A 138 3.45 5.25 11.25
N ILE A 139 4.55 4.68 11.75
CA ILE A 139 4.80 3.25 11.72
C ILE A 139 5.02 2.78 13.15
N GLN A 140 4.26 1.77 13.55
CA GLN A 140 4.41 1.08 14.82
C GLN A 140 4.77 -0.38 14.55
N SER A 141 5.91 -0.82 15.04
CA SER A 141 6.38 -2.18 14.90
C SER A 141 7.19 -2.60 16.12
N GLN A 142 7.05 -3.85 16.48
CA GLN A 142 7.85 -4.49 17.52
C GLN A 142 8.18 -5.92 17.08
N PRO A 143 9.39 -6.43 17.35
CA PRO A 143 9.74 -7.81 17.06
C PRO A 143 8.73 -8.79 17.65
N GLY A 144 8.23 -9.69 16.80
CA GLY A 144 7.25 -10.71 17.16
C GLY A 144 5.79 -10.24 17.27
N LYS A 145 5.50 -8.96 17.03
CA LYS A 145 4.14 -8.40 17.18
C LYS A 145 3.54 -7.83 15.90
N GLY A 146 4.22 -7.99 14.76
CA GLY A 146 3.78 -7.44 13.50
C GLY A 146 4.04 -5.94 13.34
N THR A 147 3.41 -5.36 12.34
CA THR A 147 3.59 -3.94 11.98
C THR A 147 2.24 -3.30 11.71
N SER A 148 2.07 -2.08 12.17
CA SER A 148 0.93 -1.20 11.83
C SER A 148 1.45 0.08 11.20
N VAL A 149 0.95 0.41 10.03
CA VAL A 149 1.23 1.67 9.33
C VAL A 149 -0.07 2.46 9.24
N PHE A 150 -0.04 3.67 9.76
CA PHE A 150 -1.11 4.64 9.65
C PHE A 150 -0.65 5.79 8.75
N ALA A 151 -1.37 6.07 7.68
CA ALA A 151 -1.13 7.21 6.81
C ALA A 151 -2.40 8.05 6.70
N GLN A 152 -2.22 9.35 6.61
CA GLN A 152 -3.33 10.30 6.49
C GLN A 152 -3.01 11.33 5.42
N VAL A 153 -3.96 11.57 4.53
CA VAL A 153 -3.84 12.53 3.42
C VAL A 153 -5.07 13.42 3.34
N PRO A 154 -4.90 14.74 3.20
CA PRO A 154 -6.02 15.63 2.96
C PRO A 154 -6.60 15.34 1.57
N TYR A 155 -7.91 15.24 1.53
CA TYR A 155 -8.68 15.01 0.33
C TYR A 155 -9.53 16.26 0.04
N ARG A 156 -9.32 16.88 -1.13
CA ARG A 156 -10.06 18.08 -1.58
C ARG A 156 -10.56 17.90 -3.01
#